data_83c5c9532feecefc4cacf60add7c2bf2
#
_entry.id   83c5c9532feecefc4cacf60add7c2bf2
#
_cell.length_a   1.000
_cell.length_b   1.000
_cell.length_c   1.000
_cell.angle_alpha   90.00
_cell.angle_beta   90.00
_cell.angle_gamma   90.00
#
_symmetry.space_group_name_H-M   'P 1'
#
loop_
_entity.id
_entity.type
_entity.pdbx_description
1 polymer ?
#
loop_
_entity_poly.entity_id
_entity_poly.type
_entity_poly.pdbx_seq_one_letter_code
_entity_poly.pdbx_strand_id
1 'polypeptide(L)'
;MSATHVWRAVLISLLLSPGLIAQSGGAASSTTQCNLDDGRQVYMRYNAVSAKNEKLSNGKPWTPGGSPMTLFTEAQLTLGSSMIPIGAYTVYPIPARDHWTLAVNKNVTPGAGYDEKQDLARAPMETAQVAQPSDTLEVAFAHVGARCTLRIYIGKTASFAEFTAK
;
A
#
# COMPACT_ATOMS: atom_id res chain seq x y z
N MET A 1 -6.02 27.57 -80.63
CA MET A 1 -5.38 26.32 -80.20
C MET A 1 -5.15 26.45 -78.70
N SER A 2 -6.07 25.96 -77.92
CA SER A 2 -6.05 26.09 -76.43
C SER A 2 -5.59 24.75 -75.82
N ALA A 3 -4.52 24.78 -75.04
CA ALA A 3 -4.04 23.67 -74.32
C ALA A 3 -4.52 23.78 -72.83
N THR A 4 -5.40 22.87 -72.44
CA THR A 4 -5.92 22.78 -71.06
C THR A 4 -5.02 21.86 -70.24
N HIS A 5 -4.33 22.40 -69.27
CA HIS A 5 -3.59 21.61 -68.29
C HIS A 5 -4.53 21.15 -67.18
N VAL A 6 -4.73 19.84 -67.03
CA VAL A 6 -5.47 19.18 -65.97
C VAL A 6 -4.49 18.89 -64.84
N TRP A 7 -4.63 19.60 -63.73
CA TRP A 7 -3.92 19.31 -62.49
C TRP A 7 -4.64 18.17 -61.74
N ARG A 8 -3.97 17.03 -61.59
CA ARG A 8 -4.42 15.95 -60.72
C ARG A 8 -3.93 16.25 -59.29
N ALA A 9 -4.86 16.57 -58.41
CA ALA A 9 -4.58 16.65 -56.97
C ALA A 9 -4.47 15.22 -56.39
N VAL A 10 -3.30 14.85 -55.91
CA VAL A 10 -3.09 13.63 -55.13
C VAL A 10 -3.40 13.90 -53.69
N LEU A 11 -4.53 13.37 -53.19
CA LEU A 11 -4.88 13.37 -51.78
C LEU A 11 -4.11 12.27 -51.06
N ILE A 12 -3.09 12.66 -50.30
CA ILE A 12 -2.39 11.75 -49.39
C ILE A 12 -3.21 11.65 -48.11
N SER A 13 -3.94 10.56 -47.94
CA SER A 13 -4.64 10.25 -46.69
C SER A 13 -3.63 9.75 -45.66
N LEU A 14 -3.29 10.60 -44.68
CA LEU A 14 -2.54 10.20 -43.48
C LEU A 14 -3.47 9.35 -42.59
N LEU A 15 -3.23 8.05 -42.56
CA LEU A 15 -3.83 7.16 -41.59
C LEU A 15 -3.14 7.36 -40.25
N LEU A 16 -3.74 8.16 -39.35
CA LEU A 16 -3.37 8.18 -37.92
C LEU A 16 -3.85 6.87 -37.31
N SER A 17 -2.94 5.94 -37.08
CA SER A 17 -3.21 4.77 -36.23
C SER A 17 -3.26 5.23 -34.75
N PRO A 18 -4.36 5.03 -34.02
CA PRO A 18 -4.36 5.26 -32.57
C PRO A 18 -3.45 4.19 -31.94
N GLY A 19 -2.29 4.62 -31.44
CA GLY A 19 -1.44 3.77 -30.62
C GLY A 19 -2.21 3.35 -29.38
N LEU A 20 -2.49 2.05 -29.23
CA LEU A 20 -2.93 1.49 -27.96
C LEU A 20 -1.80 1.69 -26.94
N ILE A 21 -1.96 2.64 -26.05
CA ILE A 21 -1.15 2.73 -24.83
C ILE A 21 -1.61 1.56 -23.95
N ALA A 22 -0.86 0.47 -23.97
CA ALA A 22 -1.04 -0.59 -22.99
C ALA A 22 -0.76 0.00 -21.60
N GLN A 23 -1.82 0.28 -20.84
CA GLN A 23 -1.70 0.58 -19.42
C GLN A 23 -1.14 -0.68 -18.76
N SER A 24 0.12 -0.62 -18.32
CA SER A 24 0.68 -1.63 -17.43
C SER A 24 -0.19 -1.65 -16.18
N GLY A 25 -0.93 -2.74 -15.96
CA GLY A 25 -1.81 -2.94 -14.81
C GLY A 25 -1.02 -3.12 -13.52
N GLY A 26 -0.39 -2.04 -13.06
CA GLY A 26 0.15 -1.96 -11.71
C GLY A 26 -1.01 -1.95 -10.70
N ALA A 27 -0.82 -2.58 -9.54
CA ALA A 27 -1.79 -2.51 -8.46
C ALA A 27 -2.12 -1.05 -8.13
N ALA A 28 -3.42 -0.74 -7.96
CA ALA A 28 -3.84 0.62 -7.64
C ALA A 28 -3.32 1.01 -6.25
N SER A 29 -2.66 2.17 -6.16
CA SER A 29 -2.24 2.72 -4.88
C SER A 29 -3.45 3.26 -4.13
N SER A 30 -3.58 2.89 -2.86
CA SER A 30 -4.64 3.33 -1.95
C SER A 30 -4.03 3.95 -0.70
N THR A 31 -4.82 4.79 -0.03
CA THR A 31 -4.41 5.45 1.21
C THR A 31 -5.53 5.35 2.25
N THR A 32 -5.15 5.12 3.49
CA THR A 32 -6.04 5.22 4.66
C THR A 32 -5.40 6.12 5.70
N GLN A 33 -6.22 6.78 6.53
CA GLN A 33 -5.72 7.74 7.52
C GLN A 33 -6.43 7.61 8.86
N CYS A 34 -5.74 8.02 9.91
CA CYS A 34 -6.23 8.25 11.25
C CYS A 34 -6.01 9.74 11.58
N ASN A 35 -7.09 10.48 11.83
CA ASN A 35 -7.01 11.88 12.24
C ASN A 35 -7.06 11.92 13.77
N LEU A 36 -6.01 12.43 14.40
CA LEU A 36 -5.94 12.59 15.85
C LEU A 36 -6.78 13.79 16.30
N ASP A 37 -7.18 13.81 17.58
CA ASP A 37 -8.04 14.84 18.14
C ASP A 37 -7.43 16.25 18.10
N ASP A 38 -6.10 16.35 18.01
CA ASP A 38 -5.35 17.61 17.84
C ASP A 38 -5.11 18.04 16.39
N GLY A 39 -5.68 17.32 15.43
CA GLY A 39 -5.58 17.59 13.99
C GLY A 39 -4.37 16.97 13.30
N ARG A 40 -3.39 16.39 14.04
CA ARG A 40 -2.29 15.66 13.43
C ARG A 40 -2.79 14.39 12.77
N GLN A 41 -2.07 13.91 11.75
CA GLN A 41 -2.48 12.77 10.96
C GLN A 41 -1.46 11.63 11.00
N VAL A 42 -2.00 10.42 10.96
CA VAL A 42 -1.27 9.19 10.68
C VAL A 42 -1.90 8.57 9.46
N TYR A 43 -1.15 8.32 8.39
CA TYR A 43 -1.72 7.70 7.21
C TYR A 43 -0.81 6.62 6.63
N MET A 44 -1.42 5.69 5.94
CA MET A 44 -0.74 4.58 5.31
C MET A 44 -1.10 4.49 3.84
N ARG A 45 -0.08 4.39 2.99
CA ARG A 45 -0.22 4.08 1.57
C ARG A 45 0.11 2.62 1.33
N TYR A 46 -0.66 1.95 0.50
CA TYR A 46 -0.51 0.55 0.16
C TYR A 46 -1.02 0.26 -1.26
N ASN A 47 -0.67 -0.89 -1.81
CA ASN A 47 -1.24 -1.36 -3.07
C ASN A 47 -2.48 -2.21 -2.80
N ALA A 48 -3.61 -1.82 -3.38
CA ALA A 48 -4.84 -2.61 -3.34
C ALA A 48 -4.71 -3.78 -4.32
N VAL A 49 -4.28 -4.92 -3.80
CA VAL A 49 -4.03 -6.15 -4.57
C VAL A 49 -5.15 -7.16 -4.38
N SER A 50 -5.37 -8.01 -5.39
CA SER A 50 -6.31 -9.13 -5.26
C SER A 50 -5.76 -10.19 -4.31
N ALA A 51 -6.57 -10.63 -3.35
CA ALA A 51 -6.22 -11.68 -2.40
C ALA A 51 -5.80 -12.99 -3.08
N LYS A 52 -6.36 -13.28 -4.26
CA LYS A 52 -6.05 -14.49 -5.03
C LYS A 52 -4.63 -14.50 -5.60
N ASN A 53 -4.04 -13.32 -5.78
CA ASN A 53 -2.71 -13.17 -6.38
C ASN A 53 -1.61 -13.07 -5.32
N GLU A 54 -1.97 -12.93 -4.04
CA GLU A 54 -1.01 -12.75 -2.96
C GLU A 54 -0.65 -14.07 -2.29
N LYS A 55 0.65 -14.28 -2.07
CA LYS A 55 1.17 -15.44 -1.33
C LYS A 55 1.68 -14.98 0.03
N LEU A 56 0.92 -15.31 1.05
CA LEU A 56 1.31 -15.07 2.44
C LEU A 56 2.21 -16.21 2.90
N SER A 57 3.51 -15.95 3.05
CA SER A 57 4.50 -16.96 3.48
C SER A 57 4.78 -16.82 4.96
N ASN A 58 4.69 -17.94 5.69
CA ASN A 58 4.92 -17.97 7.14
C ASN A 58 6.32 -17.43 7.51
N GLY A 59 6.38 -16.48 8.41
CA GLY A 59 7.61 -15.86 8.92
C GLY A 59 8.33 -14.93 7.92
N LYS A 60 7.74 -14.64 6.76
CA LYS A 60 8.35 -13.75 5.77
C LYS A 60 7.64 -12.41 5.70
N PRO A 61 8.39 -11.29 5.61
CA PRO A 61 7.79 -9.98 5.37
C PRO A 61 6.94 -9.96 4.10
N TRP A 62 5.71 -9.50 4.22
CA TRP A 62 4.80 -9.40 3.10
C TRP A 62 4.84 -8.01 2.49
N THR A 63 4.97 -7.96 1.17
CA THR A 63 4.98 -6.75 0.36
C THR A 63 3.85 -6.84 -0.67
N PRO A 64 2.67 -6.27 -0.38
CA PRO A 64 1.51 -6.35 -1.28
C PRO A 64 1.82 -5.80 -2.68
N GLY A 65 1.63 -6.63 -3.71
CA GLY A 65 1.97 -6.23 -5.09
C GLY A 65 3.46 -5.95 -5.30
N GLY A 66 4.34 -6.56 -4.49
CA GLY A 66 5.80 -6.44 -4.62
C GLY A 66 6.41 -5.20 -3.96
N SER A 67 5.61 -4.38 -3.25
CA SER A 67 6.11 -3.18 -2.56
C SER A 67 5.61 -3.11 -1.11
N PRO A 68 6.45 -2.65 -0.16
CA PRO A 68 6.00 -2.48 1.22
C PRO A 68 4.93 -1.40 1.32
N MET A 69 4.10 -1.48 2.36
CA MET A 69 3.26 -0.37 2.75
C MET A 69 4.12 0.77 3.28
N THR A 70 3.63 2.01 3.21
CA THR A 70 4.35 3.18 3.74
C THR A 70 3.48 3.88 4.76
N LEU A 71 4.01 4.02 5.98
CA LEU A 71 3.43 4.78 7.08
C LEU A 71 4.01 6.18 7.08
N PHE A 72 3.16 7.19 7.21
CA PHE A 72 3.53 8.57 7.45
C PHE A 72 2.86 9.03 8.73
N THR A 73 3.58 9.71 9.61
CA THR A 73 3.03 10.20 10.87
C THR A 73 3.50 11.60 11.19
N GLU A 74 2.55 12.45 11.55
CA GLU A 74 2.77 13.81 12.06
C GLU A 74 2.87 13.83 13.60
N ALA A 75 2.64 12.68 14.24
CA ALA A 75 2.77 12.50 15.68
C ALA A 75 3.86 11.47 15.99
N GLN A 76 4.50 11.62 17.14
CA GLN A 76 5.28 10.52 17.69
C GLN A 76 4.32 9.40 18.08
N LEU A 77 4.60 8.17 17.65
CA LEU A 77 3.76 7.01 17.93
C LEU A 77 4.51 6.01 18.82
N THR A 78 3.75 5.16 19.50
CA THR A 78 4.25 3.91 20.07
C THR A 78 3.56 2.73 19.40
N LEU A 79 4.32 1.65 19.15
CA LEU A 79 3.83 0.34 18.73
C LEU A 79 4.40 -0.69 19.71
N GLY A 80 3.53 -1.29 20.52
CA GLY A 80 3.99 -2.05 21.68
C GLY A 80 4.79 -1.17 22.64
N SER A 81 6.02 -1.58 22.96
CA SER A 81 6.95 -0.80 23.80
C SER A 81 7.88 0.14 23.01
N SER A 82 7.86 0.09 21.70
CA SER A 82 8.79 0.81 20.83
C SER A 82 8.24 2.15 20.39
N MET A 83 9.11 3.17 20.36
CA MET A 83 8.78 4.52 19.93
C MET A 83 9.09 4.70 18.43
N ILE A 84 8.17 5.33 17.72
CA ILE A 84 8.28 5.68 16.30
C ILE A 84 8.21 7.20 16.22
N PRO A 85 9.32 7.89 15.87
CA PRO A 85 9.33 9.34 15.68
C PRO A 85 8.43 9.81 14.55
N ILE A 86 8.17 11.11 14.49
CA ILE A 86 7.51 11.75 13.33
C ILE A 86 8.32 11.46 12.08
N GLY A 87 7.67 11.04 10.99
CA GLY A 87 8.36 10.75 9.74
C GLY A 87 7.64 9.77 8.81
N ALA A 88 8.42 9.20 7.90
CA ALA A 88 7.99 8.19 6.93
C ALA A 88 8.73 6.88 7.16
N TYR A 89 8.02 5.76 7.03
CA TYR A 89 8.51 4.43 7.32
C TYR A 89 7.93 3.41 6.36
N THR A 90 8.65 2.35 6.08
CA THR A 90 8.06 1.17 5.45
C THR A 90 7.48 0.24 6.51
N VAL A 91 6.40 -0.43 6.15
CA VAL A 91 5.66 -1.31 7.05
C VAL A 91 5.50 -2.67 6.40
N TYR A 92 5.86 -3.69 7.18
CA TYR A 92 5.83 -5.08 6.74
C TYR A 92 4.99 -5.91 7.72
N PRO A 93 3.79 -6.36 7.33
CA PRO A 93 3.15 -7.46 8.02
C PRO A 93 3.96 -8.74 7.75
N ILE A 94 4.18 -9.52 8.81
CA ILE A 94 4.90 -10.80 8.75
C ILE A 94 3.93 -11.88 9.19
N PRO A 95 3.28 -12.58 8.25
CA PRO A 95 2.33 -13.63 8.56
C PRO A 95 2.98 -14.78 9.32
N ALA A 96 2.29 -15.33 10.32
CA ALA A 96 2.66 -16.54 10.98
C ALA A 96 1.40 -17.36 11.33
N ARG A 97 1.57 -18.63 11.70
CA ARG A 97 0.44 -19.54 11.96
C ARG A 97 -0.42 -19.08 13.13
N ASP A 98 0.23 -18.66 14.20
CA ASP A 98 -0.44 -18.33 15.46
C ASP A 98 -0.82 -16.84 15.53
N HIS A 99 0.07 -15.97 15.08
CA HIS A 99 -0.14 -14.51 15.04
C HIS A 99 0.77 -13.86 13.99
N TRP A 100 0.32 -12.75 13.46
CA TRP A 100 1.17 -11.93 12.60
C TRP A 100 2.02 -10.98 13.45
N THR A 101 3.12 -10.52 12.87
CA THR A 101 3.94 -9.44 13.43
C THR A 101 3.89 -8.25 12.51
N LEU A 102 3.73 -7.05 13.05
CA LEU A 102 3.92 -5.80 12.32
C LEU A 102 5.34 -5.30 12.58
N ALA A 103 6.11 -5.09 11.51
CA ALA A 103 7.41 -4.44 11.56
C ALA A 103 7.33 -3.06 10.94
N VAL A 104 7.82 -2.04 11.65
CA VAL A 104 7.99 -0.67 11.15
C VAL A 104 9.47 -0.42 10.94
N ASN A 105 9.86 -0.16 9.71
CA ASN A 105 11.25 -0.11 9.27
C ASN A 105 11.61 1.29 8.76
N LYS A 106 12.78 1.77 9.10
CA LYS A 106 13.25 3.12 8.73
C LYS A 106 13.80 3.24 7.32
N ASN A 107 14.01 2.12 6.62
CA ASN A 107 14.48 2.16 5.23
C ASN A 107 13.31 2.43 4.29
N VAL A 108 13.22 3.63 3.78
CA VAL A 108 12.20 4.07 2.81
C VAL A 108 12.72 4.13 1.37
N THR A 109 13.91 3.59 1.10
CA THR A 109 14.51 3.59 -0.23
C THR A 109 13.65 2.75 -1.19
N PRO A 110 13.18 3.31 -2.31
CA PRO A 110 12.38 2.57 -3.27
C PRO A 110 13.13 1.35 -3.81
N GLY A 111 12.46 0.18 -3.83
CA GLY A 111 13.03 -1.07 -4.33
C GLY A 111 14.06 -1.74 -3.40
N ALA A 112 14.36 -1.16 -2.24
CA ALA A 112 15.21 -1.83 -1.25
C ALA A 112 14.47 -3.05 -0.67
N GLY A 113 15.20 -4.15 -0.46
CA GLY A 113 14.71 -5.30 0.26
C GLY A 113 14.52 -5.01 1.76
N TYR A 114 13.74 -5.84 2.43
CA TYR A 114 13.60 -5.78 3.88
C TYR A 114 14.92 -6.12 4.57
N ASP A 115 15.31 -5.26 5.51
CA ASP A 115 16.43 -5.48 6.42
C ASP A 115 15.94 -5.32 7.86
N GLU A 116 15.87 -6.42 8.61
CA GLU A 116 15.40 -6.45 10.00
C GLU A 116 16.22 -5.53 10.94
N LYS A 117 17.49 -5.28 10.62
CA LYS A 117 18.36 -4.37 11.40
C LYS A 117 17.90 -2.91 11.31
N GLN A 118 17.05 -2.60 10.36
CA GLN A 118 16.46 -1.28 10.17
C GLN A 118 15.09 -1.14 10.85
N ASP A 119 14.59 -2.18 11.53
CA ASP A 119 13.33 -2.09 12.26
C ASP A 119 13.45 -1.14 13.46
N LEU A 120 12.51 -0.21 13.54
CA LEU A 120 12.33 0.67 14.70
C LEU A 120 11.41 0.04 15.73
N ALA A 121 10.40 -0.67 15.25
CA ALA A 121 9.39 -1.28 16.10
C ALA A 121 8.92 -2.59 15.50
N ARG A 122 8.65 -3.56 16.36
CA ARG A 122 7.98 -4.82 16.02
C ARG A 122 6.96 -5.13 17.12
N ALA A 123 5.76 -5.48 16.73
CA ALA A 123 4.73 -5.91 17.68
C ALA A 123 3.89 -7.05 17.10
N PRO A 124 3.40 -7.96 17.95
CA PRO A 124 2.42 -8.94 17.52
C PRO A 124 1.14 -8.23 17.08
N MET A 125 0.48 -8.78 16.07
CA MET A 125 -0.83 -8.37 15.62
C MET A 125 -1.88 -9.36 16.14
N GLU A 126 -3.00 -8.85 16.61
CA GLU A 126 -4.18 -9.69 16.80
C GLU A 126 -4.67 -10.18 15.45
N THR A 127 -5.05 -11.45 15.36
CA THR A 127 -5.48 -12.05 14.09
C THR A 127 -6.80 -12.77 14.29
N ALA A 128 -7.73 -12.56 13.38
CA ALA A 128 -9.05 -13.19 13.38
C ALA A 128 -9.43 -13.69 11.98
N GLN A 129 -10.32 -14.69 11.96
CA GLN A 129 -10.98 -15.10 10.72
C GLN A 129 -12.27 -14.31 10.54
N VAL A 130 -12.50 -13.80 9.34
CA VAL A 130 -13.72 -13.07 8.99
C VAL A 130 -14.72 -13.98 8.27
N ALA A 131 -16.00 -13.79 8.56
CA ALA A 131 -17.07 -14.59 7.97
C ALA A 131 -17.21 -14.33 6.46
N GLN A 132 -17.00 -13.09 6.03
CA GLN A 132 -17.01 -12.69 4.62
C GLN A 132 -15.58 -12.36 4.19
N PRO A 133 -15.00 -13.16 3.28
CA PRO A 133 -13.67 -12.90 2.77
C PRO A 133 -13.58 -11.59 1.98
N SER A 134 -12.48 -10.85 2.15
CA SER A 134 -12.18 -9.74 1.26
C SER A 134 -11.46 -10.24 0.00
N ASP A 135 -11.97 -9.92 -1.18
CA ASP A 135 -11.36 -10.29 -2.46
C ASP A 135 -10.11 -9.46 -2.79
N THR A 136 -9.98 -8.31 -2.13
CA THR A 136 -8.82 -7.40 -2.27
C THR A 136 -8.25 -7.08 -0.90
N LEU A 137 -6.97 -6.69 -0.88
CA LEU A 137 -6.37 -6.13 0.32
C LEU A 137 -7.10 -4.83 0.69
N GLU A 138 -7.61 -4.80 1.90
CA GLU A 138 -8.18 -3.61 2.54
C GLU A 138 -7.32 -3.25 3.75
N VAL A 139 -6.91 -1.99 3.81
CA VAL A 139 -6.20 -1.43 4.98
C VAL A 139 -7.00 -0.24 5.47
N ALA A 140 -7.30 -0.22 6.76
CA ALA A 140 -8.06 0.84 7.39
C ALA A 140 -7.46 1.21 8.75
N PHE A 141 -7.72 2.43 9.20
CA PHE A 141 -7.51 2.83 10.59
C PHE A 141 -8.86 2.97 11.30
N ALA A 142 -8.90 2.52 12.55
CA ALA A 142 -9.93 2.91 13.50
C ALA A 142 -9.30 3.86 14.53
N HIS A 143 -10.00 4.93 14.88
CA HIS A 143 -9.53 5.97 15.80
C HIS A 143 -10.36 5.96 17.09
N VAL A 144 -9.66 5.98 18.23
CA VAL A 144 -10.28 6.19 19.54
C VAL A 144 -9.29 6.95 20.45
N GLY A 145 -9.54 8.23 20.71
CA GLY A 145 -8.66 9.08 21.48
C GLY A 145 -7.27 9.17 20.87
N ALA A 146 -6.22 8.84 21.63
CA ALA A 146 -4.85 8.83 21.10
C ALA A 146 -4.49 7.56 20.29
N ARG A 147 -5.42 6.62 20.09
CA ARG A 147 -5.14 5.32 19.49
C ARG A 147 -5.63 5.25 18.05
N CYS A 148 -4.73 4.81 17.16
CA CYS A 148 -4.99 4.46 15.77
C CYS A 148 -4.78 2.96 15.59
N THR A 149 -5.85 2.19 15.49
CA THR A 149 -5.77 0.76 15.24
C THR A 149 -5.70 0.51 13.75
N LEU A 150 -4.54 0.06 13.26
CA LEU A 150 -4.37 -0.44 11.91
C LEU A 150 -5.12 -1.76 11.76
N ARG A 151 -5.92 -1.86 10.71
CA ARG A 151 -6.70 -3.05 10.36
C ARG A 151 -6.32 -3.47 8.95
N ILE A 152 -5.93 -4.72 8.78
CA ILE A 152 -5.56 -5.32 7.50
C ILE A 152 -6.48 -6.50 7.23
N TYR A 153 -7.21 -6.47 6.11
CA TYR A 153 -8.08 -7.55 5.68
C TYR A 153 -7.58 -8.11 4.34
N ILE A 154 -7.36 -9.40 4.29
CA ILE A 154 -6.95 -10.12 3.07
C ILE A 154 -7.52 -11.54 3.07
N GLY A 155 -8.32 -11.88 2.06
CA GLY A 155 -9.02 -13.16 2.04
C GLY A 155 -9.89 -13.32 3.29
N LYS A 156 -9.71 -14.43 4.03
CA LYS A 156 -10.43 -14.72 5.28
C LYS A 156 -9.75 -14.17 6.53
N THR A 157 -8.63 -13.48 6.40
CA THR A 157 -7.83 -13.04 7.55
C THR A 157 -8.01 -11.55 7.80
N ALA A 158 -8.26 -11.18 9.05
CA ALA A 158 -8.13 -9.82 9.57
C ALA A 158 -7.00 -9.79 10.59
N SER A 159 -6.15 -8.75 10.52
CA SER A 159 -5.04 -8.55 11.44
C SER A 159 -5.02 -7.11 11.94
N PHE A 160 -4.74 -6.91 13.22
CA PHE A 160 -4.86 -5.63 13.90
C PHE A 160 -3.59 -5.29 14.67
N ALA A 161 -3.16 -4.03 14.59
CA ALA A 161 -2.09 -3.49 15.39
C ALA A 161 -2.44 -2.08 15.89
N GLU A 162 -2.14 -1.78 17.13
CA GLU A 162 -2.46 -0.48 17.74
C GLU A 162 -1.23 0.42 17.78
N PHE A 163 -1.38 1.60 17.22
CA PHE A 163 -0.46 2.72 17.39
C PHE A 163 -1.09 3.70 18.39
N THR A 164 -0.30 4.17 19.35
CA THR A 164 -0.72 5.21 20.29
C THR A 164 0.08 6.48 20.03
N ALA A 165 -0.60 7.60 19.78
CA ALA A 165 0.01 8.91 19.58
C ALA A 165 0.40 9.55 20.93
N LYS A 166 1.48 10.33 20.92
CA LYS A 166 1.99 11.12 22.05
C LYS A 166 2.10 12.58 21.71
#